data_88c71c44bd5be7db469d76257792d236
#
_entry.id   88c71c44bd5be7db469d76257792d236
#
_cell.length_a   1.000
_cell.length_b   1.000
_cell.length_c   1.000
_cell.angle_alpha   90.00
_cell.angle_beta   90.00
_cell.angle_gamma   90.00
#
_symmetry.space_group_name_H-M   'P 1'
#
loop_
_entity.id
_entity.type
_entity.pdbx_description
1 polymer ?
#
loop_
_entity_poly.entity_id
_entity_poly.type
_entity_poly.pdbx_seq_one_letter_code
_entity_poly.pdbx_strand_id
1 'polypeptide(L)'
;MTADATVVGISRLDDHVLLADAGRAMAMVTAGAQRLLDLRGETKPPGLAVPIDHIPIMDLEPDQDELILRAAQHVAGLVRSDVTVGVYCQAGISRTSTVAIAYLMLGGAPLDAASRALRKVRPQAMPASELWRSLERIEVQLAAR
;
A
#
# COMPACT_ATOMS: atom_id res chain seq x y z
N MET A 1 -0.70 -14.65 20.20
CA MET A 1 -1.23 -15.10 18.93
C MET A 1 -1.69 -13.92 18.09
N THR A 2 -1.39 -13.94 16.90
CA THR A 2 -1.80 -12.88 16.01
C THR A 2 -2.86 -13.43 15.07
N ALA A 3 -4.10 -13.25 15.46
CA ALA A 3 -5.23 -13.77 14.69
C ALA A 3 -5.22 -13.25 13.24
N ASP A 4 -4.69 -12.06 13.06
CA ASP A 4 -4.62 -11.42 11.75
C ASP A 4 -3.77 -12.19 10.76
N ALA A 5 -2.78 -12.95 11.22
CA ALA A 5 -1.95 -13.75 10.35
C ALA A 5 -2.74 -14.84 9.62
N THR A 6 -3.95 -15.16 10.10
CA THR A 6 -4.78 -16.20 9.52
C THR A 6 -5.88 -15.69 8.60
N VAL A 7 -6.00 -14.37 8.40
CA VAL A 7 -7.02 -13.82 7.52
C VAL A 7 -6.57 -13.97 6.07
N VAL A 8 -7.29 -14.81 5.33
CA VAL A 8 -6.96 -15.13 3.94
C VAL A 8 -7.04 -13.88 3.08
N GLY A 9 -6.01 -13.63 2.28
CA GLY A 9 -5.97 -12.53 1.34
C GLY A 9 -5.61 -11.17 1.94
N ILE A 10 -5.53 -11.07 3.25
CA ILE A 10 -5.08 -9.85 3.94
C ILE A 10 -3.67 -10.10 4.44
N SER A 11 -2.76 -9.18 4.12
CA SER A 11 -1.38 -9.24 4.60
C SER A 11 -1.13 -8.10 5.58
N ARG A 12 -0.48 -8.39 6.69
CA ARG A 12 -0.06 -7.36 7.65
C ARG A 12 1.38 -6.99 7.37
N LEU A 13 1.59 -5.77 6.91
CA LEU A 13 2.93 -5.29 6.61
C LEU A 13 3.68 -4.94 7.89
N ASP A 14 3.01 -4.27 8.81
CA ASP A 14 3.51 -3.95 10.15
C ASP A 14 2.31 -3.77 11.07
N ASP A 15 2.53 -3.25 12.27
CA ASP A 15 1.46 -3.13 13.27
C ASP A 15 0.30 -2.23 12.84
N HIS A 16 0.51 -1.36 11.84
CA HIS A 16 -0.46 -0.35 11.45
C HIS A 16 -0.90 -0.43 9.99
N VAL A 17 -0.34 -1.35 9.20
CA VAL A 17 -0.63 -1.39 7.76
C VAL A 17 -1.10 -2.77 7.33
N LEU A 18 -2.31 -2.81 6.79
CA LEU A 18 -2.91 -4.00 6.19
C LEU A 18 -3.00 -3.80 4.67
N LEU A 19 -2.83 -4.89 3.93
CA LEU A 19 -2.84 -4.88 2.46
C LEU A 19 -3.81 -5.93 1.97
N ALA A 20 -4.62 -5.60 0.94
CA ALA A 20 -5.56 -6.55 0.38
C ALA A 20 -6.02 -6.13 -1.03
N ASP A 21 -6.88 -6.95 -1.63
CA ASP A 21 -7.64 -6.59 -2.82
C ASP A 21 -8.93 -5.85 -2.42
N ALA A 22 -9.63 -5.31 -3.42
CA ALA A 22 -10.85 -4.53 -3.19
C ALA A 22 -11.97 -5.36 -2.55
N GLY A 23 -12.05 -6.64 -2.89
CA GLY A 23 -13.08 -7.52 -2.34
C GLY A 23 -12.93 -7.75 -0.84
N ARG A 24 -11.76 -7.46 -0.27
CA ARG A 24 -11.48 -7.66 1.15
C ARG A 24 -11.38 -6.35 1.93
N ALA A 25 -11.83 -5.24 1.37
CA ALA A 25 -11.78 -3.94 2.07
C ALA A 25 -12.53 -4.01 3.41
N MET A 26 -13.74 -4.57 3.42
CA MET A 26 -14.51 -4.71 4.65
C MET A 26 -13.81 -5.65 5.64
N ALA A 27 -13.19 -6.72 5.16
CA ALA A 27 -12.46 -7.65 6.02
C ALA A 27 -11.27 -6.97 6.68
N MET A 28 -10.62 -6.00 6.02
CA MET A 28 -9.57 -5.21 6.66
C MET A 28 -10.12 -4.37 7.82
N VAL A 29 -11.32 -3.83 7.68
CA VAL A 29 -11.97 -3.09 8.77
C VAL A 29 -12.20 -4.03 9.96
N THR A 30 -12.72 -5.22 9.70
CA THR A 30 -12.93 -6.24 10.74
C THR A 30 -11.60 -6.62 11.40
N ALA A 31 -10.51 -6.65 10.65
CA ALA A 31 -9.18 -6.96 11.16
C ALA A 31 -8.51 -5.79 11.89
N GLY A 32 -9.15 -4.63 11.98
CA GLY A 32 -8.67 -3.52 12.77
C GLY A 32 -8.36 -2.24 12.02
N ALA A 33 -8.53 -2.20 10.70
CA ALA A 33 -8.29 -0.97 9.95
C ALA A 33 -9.29 0.11 10.37
N GLN A 34 -8.75 1.26 10.75
CA GLN A 34 -9.54 2.41 11.18
C GLN A 34 -9.79 3.39 10.03
N ARG A 35 -8.96 3.31 9.01
CA ARG A 35 -9.11 4.03 7.75
C ARG A 35 -8.70 3.12 6.61
N LEU A 36 -9.24 3.39 5.43
CA LEU A 36 -8.85 2.68 4.22
C LEU A 36 -8.26 3.66 3.21
N LEU A 37 -7.38 3.17 2.37
CA LEU A 37 -6.83 3.91 1.24
C LEU A 37 -7.10 3.11 -0.03
N ASP A 38 -7.95 3.65 -0.90
CA ASP A 38 -8.30 3.07 -2.19
C ASP A 38 -7.38 3.67 -3.25
N LEU A 39 -6.63 2.81 -3.93
CA LEU A 39 -5.67 3.23 -4.96
C LEU A 39 -6.22 3.12 -6.37
N ARG A 40 -7.48 2.74 -6.55
CA ARG A 40 -8.02 2.50 -7.88
C ARG A 40 -8.36 3.80 -8.58
N GLY A 41 -7.88 3.96 -9.82
CA GLY A 41 -8.26 5.07 -10.67
C GLY A 41 -9.51 4.79 -11.49
N GLU A 42 -9.89 3.52 -11.61
CA GLU A 42 -10.97 3.08 -12.49
C GLU A 42 -12.36 3.08 -11.84
N THR A 43 -12.45 3.33 -10.55
CA THR A 43 -13.73 3.31 -9.84
C THR A 43 -13.68 4.21 -8.60
N LYS A 44 -14.83 4.48 -8.03
CA LYS A 44 -14.95 5.25 -6.80
C LYS A 44 -14.90 4.31 -5.60
N PRO A 45 -14.43 4.79 -4.44
CA PRO A 45 -14.47 4.00 -3.21
C PRO A 45 -15.89 3.63 -2.82
N PRO A 46 -16.09 2.44 -2.23
CA PRO A 46 -17.39 2.07 -1.69
C PRO A 46 -17.72 2.86 -0.42
N GLY A 47 -19.00 2.91 -0.07
CA GLY A 47 -19.41 3.46 1.22
C GLY A 47 -19.28 2.38 2.30
N LEU A 48 -18.32 2.55 3.21
CA LEU A 48 -18.10 1.62 4.31
C LEU A 48 -18.16 2.36 5.65
N ALA A 49 -18.05 1.57 6.74
CA ALA A 49 -18.20 2.10 8.10
C ALA A 49 -17.04 3.01 8.54
N VAL A 50 -15.89 2.93 7.87
CA VAL A 50 -14.74 3.77 8.18
C VAL A 50 -14.47 4.72 7.03
N PRO A 51 -13.77 5.84 7.28
CA PRO A 51 -13.37 6.74 6.20
C PRO A 51 -12.47 6.04 5.19
N ILE A 52 -12.69 6.34 3.91
CA ILE A 52 -11.88 5.84 2.81
C ILE A 52 -11.27 7.02 2.09
N ASP A 53 -9.94 7.10 2.12
CA ASP A 53 -9.20 8.08 1.34
C ASP A 53 -8.99 7.51 -0.06
N HIS A 54 -8.96 8.36 -1.07
CA HIS A 54 -8.83 7.92 -2.46
C HIS A 54 -7.66 8.64 -3.12
N ILE A 55 -6.62 7.88 -3.47
CA ILE A 55 -5.48 8.39 -4.23
C ILE A 55 -5.36 7.51 -5.47
N PRO A 56 -5.90 7.94 -6.61
CA PRO A 56 -6.01 7.08 -7.79
C PRO A 56 -4.67 6.91 -8.50
N ILE A 57 -4.25 5.66 -8.66
CA ILE A 57 -3.05 5.27 -9.40
C ILE A 57 -3.51 4.37 -10.55
N MET A 58 -2.97 4.59 -11.73
CA MET A 58 -3.25 3.76 -12.90
C MET A 58 -2.13 2.74 -13.07
N ASP A 59 -2.50 1.47 -13.25
CA ASP A 59 -1.56 0.35 -13.17
C ASP A 59 -0.48 0.39 -14.26
N LEU A 60 -0.87 0.70 -15.49
CA LEU A 60 0.02 0.61 -16.64
C LEU A 60 0.45 1.97 -17.19
N GLU A 61 0.26 3.04 -16.45
CA GLU A 61 0.68 4.37 -16.89
C GLU A 61 2.01 4.77 -16.26
N PRO A 62 2.90 5.41 -17.03
CA PRO A 62 4.16 5.94 -16.50
C PRO A 62 3.96 7.26 -15.75
N ASP A 63 5.03 7.76 -15.15
CA ASP A 63 5.12 9.11 -14.58
C ASP A 63 4.12 9.39 -13.47
N GLN A 64 3.89 8.40 -12.60
CA GLN A 64 3.02 8.55 -11.44
C GLN A 64 3.80 8.66 -10.13
N ASP A 65 5.06 9.05 -10.20
CA ASP A 65 5.97 9.12 -9.04
C ASP A 65 5.37 9.96 -7.90
N GLU A 66 4.79 11.11 -8.23
CA GLU A 66 4.20 11.99 -7.21
C GLU A 66 2.99 11.37 -6.53
N LEU A 67 2.14 10.68 -7.29
CA LEU A 67 0.96 10.02 -6.71
C LEU A 67 1.38 8.87 -5.79
N ILE A 68 2.35 8.08 -6.22
CA ILE A 68 2.89 6.97 -5.42
C ILE A 68 3.49 7.51 -4.12
N LEU A 69 4.31 8.54 -4.23
CA LEU A 69 4.95 9.15 -3.06
C LEU A 69 3.91 9.77 -2.13
N ARG A 70 2.91 10.45 -2.67
CA ARG A 70 1.82 11.02 -1.88
C ARG A 70 1.05 9.93 -1.12
N ALA A 71 0.75 8.81 -1.79
CA ALA A 71 0.06 7.69 -1.14
C ALA A 71 0.91 7.11 -0.01
N ALA A 72 2.19 6.91 -0.24
CA ALA A 72 3.11 6.41 0.78
C ALA A 72 3.23 7.38 1.97
N GLN A 73 3.32 8.68 1.70
CA GLN A 73 3.36 9.71 2.74
C GLN A 73 2.06 9.76 3.53
N HIS A 74 0.94 9.56 2.86
CA HIS A 74 -0.37 9.50 3.52
C HIS A 74 -0.42 8.34 4.52
N VAL A 75 0.01 7.15 4.09
CA VAL A 75 0.11 5.98 4.97
C VAL A 75 1.03 6.27 6.15
N ALA A 76 2.23 6.80 5.88
CA ALA A 76 3.20 7.11 6.93
C ALA A 76 2.65 8.11 7.94
N GLY A 77 1.90 9.11 7.48
CA GLY A 77 1.27 10.10 8.37
C GLY A 77 0.23 9.48 9.29
N LEU A 78 -0.59 8.58 8.76
CA LEU A 78 -1.59 7.86 9.57
C LEU A 78 -0.90 6.98 10.62
N VAL A 79 0.14 6.26 10.22
CA VAL A 79 0.90 5.39 11.13
C VAL A 79 1.53 6.21 12.26
N ARG A 80 2.10 7.38 11.95
CA ARG A 80 2.66 8.27 12.98
C ARG A 80 1.59 8.75 13.96
N SER A 81 0.34 8.82 13.53
CA SER A 81 -0.78 9.19 14.39
C SER A 81 -1.44 7.98 15.06
N ASP A 82 -0.77 6.84 15.03
CA ASP A 82 -1.25 5.58 15.64
C ASP A 82 -2.56 5.08 15.02
N VAL A 83 -2.76 5.32 13.74
CA VAL A 83 -3.95 4.87 12.99
C VAL A 83 -3.58 3.65 12.17
N THR A 84 -4.40 2.60 12.27
CA THR A 84 -4.25 1.41 11.44
C THR A 84 -4.97 1.64 10.11
N VAL A 85 -4.25 1.48 9.02
CA VAL A 85 -4.75 1.75 7.68
C VAL A 85 -4.75 0.47 6.84
N GLY A 86 -5.83 0.27 6.10
CA GLY A 86 -5.91 -0.80 5.09
C GLY A 86 -5.74 -0.20 3.70
N VAL A 87 -4.78 -0.69 2.96
CA VAL A 87 -4.47 -0.23 1.61
C VAL A 87 -4.91 -1.28 0.60
N TYR A 88 -5.63 -0.88 -0.42
CA TYR A 88 -6.08 -1.82 -1.43
C TYR A 88 -6.15 -1.20 -2.82
N CYS A 89 -6.04 -2.06 -3.81
CA CYS A 89 -6.36 -1.78 -5.21
C CYS A 89 -7.25 -2.91 -5.70
N GLN A 90 -7.50 -3.03 -7.00
CA GLN A 90 -8.44 -4.04 -7.47
C GLN A 90 -8.00 -5.45 -7.11
N ALA A 91 -6.79 -5.86 -7.45
CA ALA A 91 -6.28 -7.21 -7.19
C ALA A 91 -5.37 -7.31 -5.96
N GLY A 92 -4.90 -6.19 -5.43
CA GLY A 92 -3.98 -6.19 -4.30
C GLY A 92 -2.59 -6.69 -4.64
N ILE A 93 -2.19 -6.62 -5.90
CA ILE A 93 -0.92 -7.18 -6.39
C ILE A 93 0.05 -6.08 -6.81
N SER A 94 -0.37 -5.15 -7.66
CA SER A 94 0.53 -4.18 -8.28
C SER A 94 0.55 -2.84 -7.56
N ARG A 95 -0.54 -2.10 -7.59
CA ARG A 95 -0.61 -0.74 -7.01
C ARG A 95 -0.44 -0.77 -5.50
N THR A 96 -1.10 -1.70 -4.83
CA THR A 96 -0.97 -1.89 -3.39
C THR A 96 0.48 -2.19 -3.02
N SER A 97 1.13 -3.08 -3.77
CA SER A 97 2.54 -3.42 -3.53
C SER A 97 3.45 -2.23 -3.76
N THR A 98 3.18 -1.43 -4.78
CA THR A 98 3.98 -0.25 -5.09
C THR A 98 3.96 0.75 -3.93
N VAL A 99 2.77 1.04 -3.41
CA VAL A 99 2.64 1.97 -2.28
C VAL A 99 3.26 1.40 -1.01
N ALA A 100 3.08 0.10 -0.76
CA ALA A 100 3.70 -0.55 0.40
C ALA A 100 5.22 -0.47 0.34
N ILE A 101 5.82 -0.71 -0.82
CA ILE A 101 7.28 -0.59 -1.01
C ILE A 101 7.73 0.85 -0.77
N ALA A 102 7.04 1.82 -1.37
CA ALA A 102 7.38 3.23 -1.19
C ALA A 102 7.28 3.64 0.29
N TYR A 103 6.28 3.14 1.00
CA TYR A 103 6.13 3.38 2.43
C TYR A 103 7.35 2.85 3.21
N LEU A 104 7.80 1.63 2.92
CA LEU A 104 8.99 1.08 3.57
C LEU A 104 10.24 1.89 3.21
N MET A 105 10.34 2.39 1.98
CA MET A 105 11.46 3.23 1.56
C MET A 105 11.47 4.57 2.31
N LEU A 106 10.32 5.14 2.58
CA LEU A 106 10.23 6.34 3.43
C LEU A 106 10.77 6.09 4.83
N GLY A 107 10.64 4.86 5.32
CA GLY A 107 11.21 4.45 6.61
C GLY A 107 12.70 4.16 6.57
N GLY A 108 13.35 4.28 5.41
CA GLY A 108 14.80 4.14 5.27
C GLY A 108 15.27 2.90 4.52
N ALA A 109 14.36 2.01 4.10
CA ALA A 109 14.78 0.79 3.40
C ALA A 109 15.15 1.09 1.95
N PRO A 110 16.26 0.51 1.43
CA PRO A 110 16.49 0.52 -0.02
C PRO A 110 15.41 -0.25 -0.76
N LEU A 111 15.23 0.05 -2.04
CA LEU A 111 14.16 -0.54 -2.83
C LEU A 111 14.16 -2.07 -2.80
N ASP A 112 15.31 -2.70 -3.01
CA ASP A 112 15.37 -4.17 -3.03
C ASP A 112 15.05 -4.78 -1.66
N ALA A 113 15.51 -4.17 -0.59
CA ALA A 113 15.19 -4.62 0.77
C ALA A 113 13.71 -4.44 1.08
N ALA A 114 13.12 -3.31 0.69
CA ALA A 114 11.69 -3.05 0.86
C ALA A 114 10.86 -4.08 0.09
N SER A 115 11.25 -4.39 -1.14
CA SER A 115 10.58 -5.38 -1.97
C SER A 115 10.64 -6.78 -1.34
N ARG A 116 11.81 -7.16 -0.82
CA ARG A 116 11.96 -8.47 -0.16
C ARG A 116 11.13 -8.55 1.12
N ALA A 117 11.12 -7.48 1.92
CA ALA A 117 10.34 -7.44 3.14
C ALA A 117 8.84 -7.60 2.85
N LEU A 118 8.36 -6.92 1.82
CA LEU A 118 6.96 -7.05 1.42
C LEU A 118 6.64 -8.48 0.99
N ARG A 119 7.48 -9.10 0.17
CA ARG A 119 7.22 -10.45 -0.33
C ARG A 119 7.22 -11.51 0.75
N LYS A 120 7.85 -11.27 1.88
CA LYS A 120 7.79 -12.19 3.01
C LYS A 120 6.38 -12.29 3.57
N VAL A 121 5.63 -11.21 3.58
CA VAL A 121 4.26 -11.20 4.11
C VAL A 121 3.21 -11.30 3.01
N ARG A 122 3.58 -10.99 1.76
CA ARG A 122 2.65 -11.04 0.62
C ARG A 122 3.40 -11.54 -0.61
N PRO A 123 3.55 -12.88 -0.76
CA PRO A 123 4.38 -13.45 -1.84
C PRO A 123 3.93 -13.10 -3.25
N GLN A 124 2.64 -12.82 -3.44
CA GLN A 124 2.08 -12.45 -4.75
C GLN A 124 2.35 -10.99 -5.12
N ALA A 125 2.96 -10.20 -4.24
CA ALA A 125 3.23 -8.78 -4.49
C ALA A 125 4.13 -8.60 -5.71
N MET A 126 3.68 -7.79 -6.67
CA MET A 126 4.43 -7.55 -7.90
C MET A 126 3.97 -6.24 -8.53
N PRO A 127 4.73 -5.15 -8.37
CA PRO A 127 4.45 -3.91 -9.11
C PRO A 127 4.57 -4.12 -10.62
N ALA A 128 3.66 -3.51 -11.37
CA ALA A 128 3.79 -3.46 -12.83
C ALA A 128 5.10 -2.75 -13.19
N SER A 129 5.65 -3.04 -14.36
CA SER A 129 6.97 -2.52 -14.75
C SER A 129 7.03 -0.99 -14.74
N GLU A 130 5.96 -0.31 -15.15
CA GLU A 130 5.90 1.16 -15.12
C GLU A 130 5.98 1.69 -13.69
N LEU A 131 5.28 1.03 -12.77
CA LEU A 131 5.30 1.42 -11.36
C LEU A 131 6.64 1.08 -10.71
N TRP A 132 7.26 -0.02 -11.11
CA TRP A 132 8.60 -0.37 -10.64
C TRP A 132 9.62 0.70 -11.06
N ARG A 133 9.55 1.20 -12.29
CA ARG A 133 10.42 2.30 -12.74
C ARG A 133 10.19 3.56 -11.91
N SER A 134 8.94 3.83 -11.55
CA SER A 134 8.66 4.96 -10.64
C SER A 134 9.33 4.75 -9.29
N LEU A 135 9.30 3.53 -8.75
CA LEU A 135 9.98 3.23 -7.48
C LEU A 135 11.49 3.44 -7.58
N GLU A 136 12.10 3.06 -8.70
CA GLU A 136 13.53 3.30 -8.92
C GLU A 136 13.86 4.79 -8.90
N ARG A 137 13.02 5.62 -9.52
CA ARG A 137 13.21 7.08 -9.51
C ARG A 137 12.98 7.67 -8.11
N ILE A 138 11.99 7.15 -7.40
CA ILE A 138 11.73 7.58 -6.02
C ILE A 138 12.93 7.25 -5.13
N GLU A 139 13.53 6.08 -5.31
CA GLU A 139 14.72 5.72 -4.54
C GLU A 139 15.85 6.75 -4.74
N VAL A 140 16.08 7.16 -5.98
CA VAL A 140 17.08 8.19 -6.27
C VAL A 140 16.73 9.51 -5.59
N GLN A 141 15.46 9.92 -5.64
CA GLN A 141 15.00 11.14 -4.98
C GLN A 141 15.21 11.09 -3.47
N LEU A 142 14.90 9.98 -2.84
CA LEU A 142 15.04 9.84 -1.39
C LEU A 142 16.51 9.84 -0.97
N ALA A 143 17.38 9.23 -1.78
CA ALA A 143 18.81 9.22 -1.50
C ALA A 143 19.45 10.61 -1.62
N ALA A 144 18.83 11.52 -2.38
CA ALA A 144 19.36 12.88 -2.59
C ALA A 144 18.97 13.85 -1.47
N ARG A 145 18.16 13.44 -0.52
CA ARG A 145 17.72 14.30 0.58
C ARG A 145 18.71 14.37 1.72
#